data_91682e31ca984b0ea58c0a4a44f94ea4
#
_entry.id   91682e31ca984b0ea58c0a4a44f94ea4
#
_cell.length_a   1.000
_cell.length_b   1.000
_cell.length_c   1.000
_cell.angle_alpha   90.00
_cell.angle_beta   90.00
_cell.angle_gamma   90.00
#
_symmetry.space_group_name_H-M   'P 1'
#
loop_
_entity.id
_entity.type
_entity.pdbx_description
1 polymer ?
#
loop_
_entity_poly.entity_id
_entity_poly.type
_entity_poly.pdbx_seq_one_letter_code
_entity_poly.pdbx_strand_id
1 'polypeptide(L)'
;MITNDIDKLSPDDFSIIFIATGGVERLVIQHFESLPRPAILLADGMQNSLAAALEISSWLRGRGMKSEILHGELPETIKRIFVLHSNFVAQRSLFGMRIGVMGTPSSWLVASNVDYLLAKRRWGIEYTDISLDRIYEYTDR
;
A
#
# COMPACT_ATOMS: atom_id res chain seq x y z
N MET A 1 -8.95 0.98 16.66
CA MET A 1 -9.28 2.25 17.34
C MET A 1 -10.19 3.07 16.44
N ILE A 2 -11.25 3.65 16.96
CA ILE A 2 -12.10 4.62 16.23
C ILE A 2 -11.75 6.00 16.79
N THR A 3 -11.46 6.95 15.90
CA THR A 3 -11.14 8.33 16.27
C THR A 3 -11.80 9.31 15.32
N ASN A 4 -12.20 10.45 15.83
CA ASN A 4 -12.68 11.59 15.02
C ASN A 4 -11.53 12.59 14.73
N ASP A 5 -10.33 12.25 15.14
CA ASP A 5 -9.15 13.10 15.05
C ASP A 5 -8.29 12.61 13.87
N ILE A 6 -8.35 13.33 12.77
CA ILE A 6 -7.62 13.00 11.53
C ILE A 6 -6.10 13.17 11.71
N ASP A 7 -5.66 13.98 12.69
CA ASP A 7 -4.23 14.18 12.97
C ASP A 7 -3.57 12.92 13.59
N LYS A 8 -4.37 11.96 14.03
CA LYS A 8 -3.88 10.68 14.52
C LYS A 8 -3.64 9.65 13.41
N LEU A 9 -3.95 9.98 12.17
CA LEU A 9 -3.64 9.12 11.03
C LEU A 9 -2.14 9.17 10.72
N SER A 10 -1.64 8.07 10.19
CA SER A 10 -0.28 7.98 9.67
C SER A 10 -0.29 7.36 8.27
N PRO A 11 0.58 7.82 7.36
CA PRO A 11 0.74 7.22 6.04
C PRO A 11 1.08 5.72 6.08
N ASP A 12 1.67 5.28 7.19
CA ASP A 12 2.13 3.90 7.39
C ASP A 12 1.12 2.99 8.08
N ASP A 13 -0.06 3.50 8.43
CA ASP A 13 -1.10 2.73 9.11
C ASP A 13 -2.16 2.21 8.14
N PHE A 14 -2.74 1.05 8.50
CA PHE A 14 -3.99 0.61 7.87
C PHE A 14 -5.16 1.32 8.53
N SER A 15 -5.72 2.30 7.83
CA SER A 15 -6.85 3.09 8.34
C SER A 15 -7.92 3.23 7.27
N ILE A 16 -9.17 3.28 7.72
CA ILE A 16 -10.34 3.53 6.88
C ILE A 16 -10.95 4.84 7.31
N ILE A 17 -11.12 5.74 6.35
CA ILE A 17 -11.72 7.06 6.57
C ILE A 17 -13.21 6.96 6.24
N PHE A 18 -14.06 7.05 7.24
CA PHE A 18 -15.50 7.07 7.03
C PHE A 18 -15.97 8.49 6.67
N ILE A 19 -16.52 8.62 5.49
CA ILE A 19 -17.11 9.85 4.97
C ILE A 19 -18.61 9.80 5.28
N ALA A 20 -19.02 10.45 6.35
CA ALA A 20 -20.40 10.41 6.82
C ALA A 20 -21.33 11.40 6.09
N THR A 21 -20.77 12.45 5.46
CA THR A 21 -21.58 13.50 4.80
C THR A 21 -20.74 14.21 3.73
N GLY A 22 -21.41 14.89 2.82
CA GLY A 22 -20.79 15.88 1.93
C GLY A 22 -20.29 17.12 2.69
N GLY A 23 -19.44 17.92 2.04
CA GLY A 23 -18.86 19.14 2.61
C GLY A 23 -17.62 18.92 3.48
N VAL A 24 -17.14 17.67 3.61
CA VAL A 24 -15.94 17.31 4.37
C VAL A 24 -14.68 17.18 3.50
N GLU A 25 -14.80 17.36 2.21
CA GLU A 25 -13.72 17.16 1.23
C GLU A 25 -12.47 17.99 1.60
N ARG A 26 -12.69 19.25 1.91
CA ARG A 26 -11.59 20.16 2.25
C ARG A 26 -10.87 19.74 3.53
N LEU A 27 -11.60 19.24 4.52
CA LEU A 27 -11.03 18.72 5.77
C LEU A 27 -10.06 17.55 5.48
N VAL A 28 -10.48 16.58 4.67
CA VAL A 28 -9.63 15.45 4.31
C VAL A 28 -8.40 15.89 3.50
N ILE A 29 -8.60 16.78 2.52
CA ILE A 29 -7.53 17.27 1.65
C ILE A 29 -6.47 18.06 2.42
N GLN A 30 -6.85 18.84 3.41
CA GLN A 30 -5.91 19.61 4.26
C GLN A 30 -4.92 18.71 5.01
N HIS A 31 -5.28 17.45 5.28
CA HIS A 31 -4.45 16.47 5.98
C HIS A 31 -3.75 15.48 5.04
N PHE A 32 -3.56 15.86 3.76
CA PHE A 32 -3.01 14.98 2.72
C PHE A 32 -1.74 14.23 3.13
N GLU A 33 -0.82 14.91 3.84
CA GLU A 33 0.45 14.30 4.24
C GLU A 33 0.28 13.21 5.33
N SER A 34 -0.77 13.30 6.14
CA SER A 34 -1.09 12.35 7.21
C SER A 34 -2.00 11.21 6.75
N LEU A 35 -2.56 11.28 5.53
CA LEU A 35 -3.47 10.23 5.05
C LEU A 35 -2.76 8.89 4.87
N PRO A 36 -3.43 7.77 5.21
CA PRO A 36 -2.91 6.43 4.95
C PRO A 36 -2.72 6.19 3.45
N ARG A 37 -1.74 5.37 3.09
CA ARG A 37 -1.38 5.07 1.69
C ARG A 37 -1.44 3.58 1.41
N PRO A 38 -2.44 3.10 0.64
CA PRO A 38 -3.50 3.84 -0.06
C PRO A 38 -4.57 4.41 0.87
N ALA A 39 -5.23 5.50 0.46
CA ALA A 39 -6.37 6.03 1.19
C ALA A 39 -7.62 5.18 0.94
N ILE A 40 -8.20 4.61 2.00
CA ILE A 40 -9.44 3.83 1.93
C ILE A 40 -10.57 4.69 2.47
N LEU A 41 -11.53 5.01 1.60
CA LEU A 41 -12.67 5.86 1.92
C LEU A 41 -13.91 4.98 2.01
N LEU A 42 -14.60 4.99 3.15
CA LEU A 42 -15.87 4.28 3.33
C LEU A 42 -17.00 5.30 3.27
N ALA A 43 -17.99 5.06 2.41
CA ALA A 43 -19.18 5.90 2.27
C ALA A 43 -20.45 5.05 2.28
N ASP A 44 -21.43 5.44 3.07
CA ASP A 44 -22.72 4.75 3.14
C ASP A 44 -23.73 5.19 2.07
N GLY A 45 -23.41 6.25 1.32
CA GLY A 45 -24.26 6.84 0.28
C GLY A 45 -25.30 7.82 0.81
N MET A 46 -25.38 8.00 2.13
CA MET A 46 -26.28 8.97 2.74
C MET A 46 -25.66 10.38 2.75
N GLN A 47 -26.50 11.41 2.80
CA GLN A 47 -26.08 12.81 2.98
C GLN A 47 -24.93 13.26 2.06
N ASN A 48 -24.95 12.81 0.80
CA ASN A 48 -23.91 13.08 -0.19
C ASN A 48 -22.51 12.52 0.15
N SER A 49 -22.41 11.55 1.06
CA SER A 49 -21.14 10.95 1.47
C SER A 49 -20.39 10.30 0.31
N LEU A 50 -21.11 9.61 -0.60
CA LEU A 50 -20.50 8.99 -1.79
C LEU A 50 -19.96 10.04 -2.77
N ALA A 51 -20.68 11.14 -3.00
CA ALA A 51 -20.21 12.24 -3.84
C ALA A 51 -18.93 12.86 -3.28
N ALA A 52 -18.88 13.11 -1.97
CA ALA A 52 -17.69 13.60 -1.29
C ALA A 52 -16.51 12.62 -1.41
N ALA A 53 -16.74 11.33 -1.21
CA ALA A 53 -15.70 10.31 -1.38
C ALA A 53 -15.15 10.27 -2.81
N LEU A 54 -15.99 10.43 -3.84
CA LEU A 54 -15.59 10.50 -5.24
C LEU A 54 -14.73 11.73 -5.53
N GLU A 55 -15.10 12.89 -5.02
CA GLU A 55 -14.33 14.14 -5.13
C GLU A 55 -12.96 14.00 -4.49
N ILE A 56 -12.91 13.51 -3.23
CA ILE A 56 -11.66 13.25 -2.50
C ILE A 56 -10.78 12.27 -3.28
N SER A 57 -11.33 11.14 -3.72
CA SER A 57 -10.60 10.12 -4.48
C SER A 57 -10.03 10.69 -5.78
N SER A 58 -10.80 11.48 -6.52
CA SER A 58 -10.37 12.13 -7.76
C SER A 58 -9.20 13.07 -7.51
N TRP A 59 -9.30 13.91 -6.47
CA TRP A 59 -8.24 14.83 -6.09
C TRP A 59 -6.95 14.11 -5.67
N LEU A 60 -7.06 13.03 -4.88
CA LEU A 60 -5.91 12.22 -4.43
C LEU A 60 -5.20 11.58 -5.62
N ARG A 61 -5.96 10.98 -6.56
CA ARG A 61 -5.42 10.37 -7.79
C ARG A 61 -4.69 11.38 -8.67
N GLY A 62 -5.22 12.60 -8.78
CA GLY A 62 -4.55 13.70 -9.49
C GLY A 62 -3.17 14.06 -8.90
N ARG A 63 -2.89 13.65 -7.66
CA ARG A 63 -1.59 13.81 -6.96
C ARG A 63 -0.78 12.53 -6.87
N GLY A 64 -1.16 11.50 -7.62
CA GLY A 64 -0.47 10.22 -7.63
C GLY A 64 -0.72 9.33 -6.41
N MET A 65 -1.62 9.71 -5.49
CA MET A 65 -2.01 8.88 -4.37
C MET A 65 -3.10 7.89 -4.79
N LYS A 66 -2.86 6.61 -4.53
CA LYS A 66 -3.88 5.58 -4.73
C LYS A 66 -4.97 5.71 -3.67
N SER A 67 -6.20 5.59 -4.10
CA SER A 67 -7.36 5.57 -3.22
C SER A 67 -8.37 4.53 -3.67
N GLU A 68 -9.13 4.00 -2.72
CA GLU A 68 -10.23 3.08 -2.98
C GLU A 68 -11.47 3.55 -2.19
N ILE A 69 -12.63 3.50 -2.84
CA ILE A 69 -13.91 3.82 -2.21
C ILE A 69 -14.63 2.50 -1.93
N LEU A 70 -14.97 2.31 -0.67
CA LEU A 70 -15.82 1.23 -0.21
C LEU A 70 -17.24 1.76 -0.07
N HIS A 71 -18.16 1.16 -0.83
CA HIS A 71 -19.57 1.51 -0.85
C HIS A 71 -20.38 0.28 -1.29
N GLY A 72 -21.58 0.13 -0.78
CA GLY A 72 -22.51 -0.95 -1.11
C GLY A 72 -22.89 -1.80 0.09
N GLU A 73 -23.26 -3.07 -0.18
CA GLU A 73 -23.75 -3.98 0.83
C GLU A 73 -22.68 -4.29 1.90
N LEU A 74 -23.11 -4.31 3.16
CA LEU A 74 -22.20 -4.47 4.30
C LEU A 74 -21.36 -5.76 4.25
N PRO A 75 -21.92 -6.94 3.88
CA PRO A 75 -21.10 -8.16 3.80
C PRO A 75 -19.96 -8.07 2.79
N GLU A 76 -20.21 -7.49 1.61
CA GLU A 76 -19.19 -7.34 0.56
C GLU A 76 -18.15 -6.28 0.95
N THR A 77 -18.58 -5.20 1.58
CA THR A 77 -17.71 -4.17 2.13
C THR A 77 -16.75 -4.75 3.16
N ILE A 78 -17.27 -5.53 4.11
CA ILE A 78 -16.45 -6.19 5.14
C ILE A 78 -15.45 -7.15 4.50
N LYS A 79 -15.90 -7.98 3.57
CA LYS A 79 -15.02 -8.90 2.84
C LYS A 79 -13.88 -8.17 2.13
N ARG A 80 -14.20 -7.03 1.48
CA ARG A 80 -13.17 -6.21 0.82
C ARG A 80 -12.18 -5.62 1.81
N ILE A 81 -12.63 -5.16 2.97
CA ILE A 81 -11.76 -4.66 4.05
C ILE A 81 -10.76 -5.73 4.48
N PHE A 82 -11.20 -6.98 4.68
CA PHE A 82 -10.29 -8.08 5.04
C PHE A 82 -9.23 -8.33 3.98
N VAL A 83 -9.60 -8.28 2.69
CA VAL A 83 -8.63 -8.43 1.59
C VAL A 83 -7.60 -7.29 1.60
N LEU A 84 -8.06 -6.05 1.77
CA LEU A 84 -7.18 -4.89 1.82
C LEU A 84 -6.22 -4.95 3.01
N HIS A 85 -6.74 -5.33 4.18
CA HIS A 85 -5.92 -5.51 5.38
C HIS A 85 -4.88 -6.63 5.20
N SER A 86 -5.27 -7.77 4.64
CA SER A 86 -4.35 -8.88 4.38
C SER A 86 -3.23 -8.47 3.41
N ASN A 87 -3.57 -7.71 2.36
CA ASN A 87 -2.59 -7.18 1.43
C ASN A 87 -1.63 -6.19 2.10
N PHE A 88 -2.14 -5.34 2.97
CA PHE A 88 -1.33 -4.40 3.74
C PHE A 88 -0.35 -5.14 4.67
N VAL A 89 -0.82 -6.14 5.41
CA VAL A 89 0.03 -6.97 6.29
C VAL A 89 1.10 -7.69 5.47
N ALA A 90 0.73 -8.29 4.33
CA ALA A 90 1.67 -8.97 3.44
C ALA A 90 2.74 -8.01 2.91
N GLN A 91 2.35 -6.81 2.47
CA GLN A 91 3.29 -5.80 2.01
C GLN A 91 4.27 -5.38 3.12
N ARG A 92 3.76 -5.17 4.34
CA ARG A 92 4.62 -4.81 5.48
C ARG A 92 5.58 -5.92 5.88
N SER A 93 5.19 -7.19 5.72
CA SER A 93 6.10 -8.33 6.00
C SER A 93 7.27 -8.41 5.02
N LEU A 94 7.14 -7.83 3.82
CA LEU A 94 8.24 -7.76 2.85
C LEU A 94 9.22 -6.63 3.15
N PHE A 95 8.80 -5.61 3.88
CA PHE A 95 9.64 -4.45 4.16
C PHE A 95 10.82 -4.82 5.05
N GLY A 96 12.03 -4.53 4.59
CA GLY A 96 13.27 -4.91 5.26
C GLY A 96 13.68 -6.38 5.07
N MET A 97 12.90 -7.17 4.32
CA MET A 97 13.29 -8.53 3.96
C MET A 97 14.56 -8.52 3.10
N ARG A 98 15.49 -9.41 3.41
CA ARG A 98 16.74 -9.56 2.66
C ARG A 98 16.71 -10.85 1.84
N ILE A 99 16.98 -10.72 0.54
CA ILE A 99 17.05 -11.84 -0.40
C ILE A 99 18.47 -11.95 -0.92
N GLY A 100 19.12 -13.09 -0.66
CA GLY A 100 20.41 -13.43 -1.26
C GLY A 100 20.19 -14.00 -2.67
N VAL A 101 20.86 -13.43 -3.66
CA VAL A 101 20.85 -13.93 -5.05
C VAL A 101 22.17 -14.62 -5.33
N MET A 102 22.12 -15.90 -5.64
CA MET A 102 23.30 -16.71 -5.95
C MET A 102 23.53 -16.74 -7.46
N GLY A 103 24.64 -16.16 -7.90
CA GLY A 103 25.00 -16.01 -9.30
C GLY A 103 24.20 -14.90 -10.00
N THR A 104 24.47 -14.74 -11.29
CA THR A 104 23.83 -13.74 -12.15
C THR A 104 23.11 -14.42 -13.31
N PRO A 105 21.96 -13.89 -13.75
CA PRO A 105 21.32 -14.38 -14.97
C PRO A 105 22.23 -14.19 -16.18
N SER A 106 22.16 -15.10 -17.13
CA SER A 106 22.91 -14.96 -18.39
C SER A 106 22.49 -13.69 -19.15
N SER A 107 23.44 -13.04 -19.78
CA SER A 107 23.27 -11.72 -20.42
C SER A 107 22.23 -11.68 -21.57
N TRP A 108 21.90 -12.83 -22.14
CA TRP A 108 20.88 -12.95 -23.20
C TRP A 108 19.43 -13.07 -22.65
N LEU A 109 19.26 -13.18 -21.33
CA LEU A 109 17.95 -13.25 -20.71
C LEU A 109 17.39 -11.85 -20.52
N VAL A 110 16.26 -11.54 -21.17
CA VAL A 110 15.68 -10.20 -21.16
C VAL A 110 14.69 -9.96 -20.02
N ALA A 111 14.18 -11.01 -19.40
CA ALA A 111 13.15 -10.91 -18.33
C ALA A 111 13.61 -11.45 -16.96
N SER A 112 14.82 -11.98 -16.84
CA SER A 112 15.32 -12.63 -15.62
C SER A 112 16.11 -11.68 -14.71
N ASN A 113 16.38 -10.45 -15.16
CA ASN A 113 17.04 -9.44 -14.34
C ASN A 113 16.03 -8.74 -13.44
N VAL A 114 16.29 -8.76 -12.14
CA VAL A 114 15.49 -8.02 -11.15
C VAL A 114 16.09 -6.63 -10.98
N ASP A 115 15.29 -5.60 -11.13
CA ASP A 115 15.69 -4.25 -10.74
C ASP A 115 15.61 -4.13 -9.21
N TYR A 116 16.75 -4.28 -8.54
CA TYR A 116 16.87 -4.24 -7.08
C TYR A 116 16.41 -2.90 -6.49
N LEU A 117 16.65 -1.80 -7.20
CA LEU A 117 16.22 -0.48 -6.74
C LEU A 117 14.71 -0.32 -6.84
N LEU A 118 14.10 -0.85 -7.90
CA LEU A 118 12.65 -0.86 -8.06
C LEU A 118 11.98 -1.73 -7.00
N ALA A 119 12.53 -2.93 -6.74
CA ALA A 119 12.03 -3.83 -5.71
C ALA A 119 12.13 -3.19 -4.31
N LYS A 120 13.25 -2.56 -3.98
CA LYS A 120 13.43 -1.82 -2.73
C LYS A 120 12.43 -0.68 -2.59
N ARG A 121 12.24 0.13 -3.65
CA ARG A 121 11.26 1.25 -3.62
C ARG A 121 9.82 0.79 -3.51
N ARG A 122 9.45 -0.33 -4.15
CA ARG A 122 8.05 -0.81 -4.17
C ARG A 122 7.66 -1.63 -2.96
N TRP A 123 8.57 -2.48 -2.47
CA TRP A 123 8.27 -3.47 -1.44
C TRP A 123 9.20 -3.42 -0.22
N GLY A 124 10.21 -2.54 -0.23
CA GLY A 124 11.20 -2.46 0.82
C GLY A 124 12.15 -3.65 0.90
N ILE A 125 12.18 -4.52 -0.14
CA ILE A 125 13.03 -5.70 -0.19
C ILE A 125 14.45 -5.31 -0.55
N GLU A 126 15.43 -5.84 0.18
CA GLU A 126 16.85 -5.66 -0.09
C GLU A 126 17.43 -6.92 -0.72
N TYR A 127 18.04 -6.75 -1.88
CA TYR A 127 18.77 -7.83 -2.57
C TYR A 127 20.26 -7.70 -2.29
N THR A 128 20.91 -8.86 -2.12
CA THR A 128 22.36 -8.95 -1.94
C THR A 128 22.89 -10.07 -2.83
N ASP A 129 23.88 -9.76 -3.67
CA ASP A 129 24.54 -10.78 -4.48
C ASP A 129 25.47 -11.63 -3.61
N ILE A 130 25.37 -12.94 -3.78
CA ILE A 130 26.22 -13.93 -3.14
C ILE A 130 27.10 -14.54 -4.21
N SER A 131 28.42 -14.42 -4.06
CA SER A 131 29.37 -15.01 -5.03
C SER A 131 29.27 -16.55 -4.99
N LEU A 132 29.45 -17.18 -6.15
CA LEU A 132 29.48 -18.63 -6.25
C LEU A 132 30.63 -19.25 -5.43
N ASP A 133 31.76 -18.55 -5.30
CA ASP A 133 32.89 -19.02 -4.49
C ASP A 133 32.49 -19.28 -3.03
N ARG A 134 31.65 -18.42 -2.45
CA ARG A 134 31.12 -18.64 -1.10
C ARG A 134 30.27 -19.91 -0.99
N ILE A 135 29.63 -20.32 -2.08
CA ILE A 135 28.78 -21.54 -2.09
C ILE A 135 29.69 -22.76 -2.13
N TYR A 136 30.74 -22.74 -2.95
CA TYR A 136 31.69 -23.85 -3.04
C TYR A 136 32.42 -24.09 -1.71
N GLU A 137 32.73 -23.06 -0.94
CA GLU A 137 33.30 -23.21 0.41
C GLU A 137 32.42 -24.01 1.36
N TYR A 138 31.10 -24.03 1.14
CA TYR A 138 30.15 -24.80 1.96
C TYR A 138 29.86 -26.20 1.43
N THR A 139 30.06 -26.44 0.12
CA THR A 139 29.80 -27.74 -0.51
C THR A 139 30.99 -28.70 -0.45
N ASP A 140 32.22 -28.15 -0.32
CA ASP A 140 33.45 -28.93 -0.21
C ASP A 140 33.79 -29.39 1.22
N ARG A 141 32.84 -29.26 2.17
CA ARG A 141 32.92 -29.77 3.53
C ARG A 141 32.09 -31.01 3.71
#